data_988e84fde6c7e640e5ccab2c40b20add
#
_entry.id   988e84fde6c7e640e5ccab2c40b20add
#
_cell.length_a   1.000
_cell.length_b   1.000
_cell.length_c   1.000
_cell.angle_alpha   90.00
_cell.angle_beta   90.00
_cell.angle_gamma   90.00
#
_symmetry.space_group_name_H-M   'P 1'
#
loop_
_entity.id
_entity.type
_entity.pdbx_description
1 polymer ?
#
loop_
_entity_poly.entity_id
_entity_poly.type
_entity_poly.pdbx_seq_one_letter_code
_entity_poly.pdbx_strand_id
1 'polypeptide(L)'
;MQKRIRQIAAGKFESDQPSLSISDEELFLTVTEGQEYTGEFEITSENHIPVRGIVYSTHPRMECLTPQFEGENIRIRYQFHSKGLVEGQEEKGAFVILCNQSVHSLSFCVSISRLYAQTATGAIRSLSDFTALAKENWQEAYQLFYHKSFPNILKAKETKEKMYYQGILAAKPSSQNLEEFLVAAGRKEQIHFTISETDCRFDALTESQQQKIEIKKSEWGYLELAITSDAAFVQPAQTQITSEDFLGSTFVLKYIVDYDGCMPETIMPKLLFPRYMRQRFWRFMRTKGKNKSPKNKKNMPKSGNVSPGW
;
A
#
# COMPACT_ATOMS: atom_id res chain seq x y z
N MET A 1 -67.11 -26.96 -1.35
CA MET A 1 -67.60 -27.82 -2.46
C MET A 1 -69.05 -27.46 -2.90
N GLN A 2 -70.06 -27.37 -2.02
CA GLN A 2 -71.44 -27.05 -2.37
C GLN A 2 -71.61 -25.63 -3.02
N LYS A 3 -70.85 -24.64 -2.64
CA LYS A 3 -70.89 -23.26 -3.21
C LYS A 3 -70.49 -23.25 -4.71
N ARG A 4 -69.46 -24.01 -5.05
CA ARG A 4 -68.97 -24.16 -6.43
C ARG A 4 -69.98 -24.89 -7.30
N ILE A 5 -70.60 -25.95 -6.81
CA ILE A 5 -71.61 -26.70 -7.53
C ILE A 5 -72.86 -25.80 -7.83
N ARG A 6 -73.29 -24.97 -6.90
CA ARG A 6 -74.36 -24.00 -7.13
C ARG A 6 -73.99 -22.88 -8.13
N GLN A 7 -72.77 -22.43 -8.15
CA GLN A 7 -72.29 -21.43 -9.12
C GLN A 7 -72.25 -22.02 -10.55
N ILE A 8 -71.73 -23.25 -10.68
CA ILE A 8 -71.73 -23.97 -11.97
C ILE A 8 -73.15 -24.20 -12.45
N ALA A 9 -74.09 -24.62 -11.59
CA ALA A 9 -75.51 -24.79 -11.92
C ALA A 9 -76.25 -23.48 -12.26
N ALA A 10 -75.77 -22.35 -11.81
CA ALA A 10 -76.22 -21.01 -12.13
C ALA A 10 -75.54 -20.36 -13.36
N GLY A 11 -74.66 -21.12 -14.08
CA GLY A 11 -73.96 -20.61 -15.27
C GLY A 11 -72.87 -19.57 -14.94
N LYS A 12 -72.51 -19.42 -13.66
CA LYS A 12 -71.42 -18.55 -13.22
C LYS A 12 -70.10 -19.38 -13.16
N PHE A 13 -69.31 -19.24 -14.19
CA PHE A 13 -67.99 -19.91 -14.30
C PHE A 13 -66.86 -19.02 -13.76
N GLU A 14 -67.16 -18.03 -12.92
CA GLU A 14 -66.12 -17.24 -12.25
C GLU A 14 -65.38 -18.12 -11.24
N SER A 15 -64.22 -18.59 -11.59
CA SER A 15 -63.28 -19.11 -10.60
C SER A 15 -62.66 -17.93 -9.87
N ASP A 16 -62.74 -17.88 -8.53
CA ASP A 16 -62.01 -16.95 -7.74
C ASP A 16 -60.52 -17.02 -8.17
N GLN A 17 -60.02 -15.96 -8.77
CA GLN A 17 -58.61 -15.88 -9.15
C GLN A 17 -57.79 -15.38 -7.98
N PRO A 18 -56.57 -15.85 -7.79
CA PRO A 18 -55.68 -15.34 -6.76
C PRO A 18 -55.39 -13.85 -7.02
N SER A 19 -55.53 -13.02 -5.99
CA SER A 19 -55.02 -11.65 -5.98
C SER A 19 -53.56 -11.70 -5.51
N LEU A 20 -52.66 -11.20 -6.31
CA LEU A 20 -51.20 -11.32 -6.09
C LEU A 20 -50.63 -9.98 -5.71
N SER A 21 -49.85 -9.97 -4.64
CA SER A 21 -49.01 -8.87 -4.18
C SER A 21 -47.55 -9.29 -4.24
N ILE A 22 -46.65 -8.39 -4.67
CA ILE A 22 -45.21 -8.56 -4.67
C ILE A 22 -44.64 -7.61 -3.62
N SER A 23 -43.65 -8.07 -2.82
CA SER A 23 -43.08 -7.31 -1.69
C SER A 23 -42.50 -5.96 -2.10
N ASP A 24 -42.05 -5.83 -3.35
CA ASP A 24 -41.33 -4.67 -3.87
C ASP A 24 -42.00 -4.19 -5.18
N GLU A 25 -42.02 -2.89 -5.40
CA GLU A 25 -42.45 -2.31 -6.69
C GLU A 25 -41.29 -2.32 -7.70
N GLU A 26 -40.08 -2.10 -7.23
CA GLU A 26 -38.84 -2.13 -7.98
C GLU A 26 -37.68 -2.51 -7.06
N LEU A 27 -36.70 -3.28 -7.57
CA LEU A 27 -35.51 -3.69 -6.83
C LEU A 27 -34.33 -2.77 -7.19
N PHE A 28 -33.82 -2.01 -6.22
CA PHE A 28 -32.57 -1.26 -6.36
C PHE A 28 -31.45 -1.98 -5.62
N LEU A 29 -30.50 -2.50 -6.35
CA LEU A 29 -29.43 -3.31 -5.83
C LEU A 29 -28.09 -2.60 -6.00
N THR A 30 -27.24 -2.65 -4.97
CA THR A 30 -25.84 -2.23 -5.05
C THR A 30 -24.96 -3.44 -4.89
N VAL A 31 -24.21 -3.79 -5.94
CA VAL A 31 -23.38 -4.99 -5.99
C VAL A 31 -21.92 -4.59 -6.12
N THR A 32 -21.05 -5.26 -5.35
CA THR A 32 -19.60 -5.00 -5.44
C THR A 32 -19.02 -5.62 -6.71
N GLU A 33 -18.14 -4.86 -7.37
CA GLU A 33 -17.41 -5.28 -8.57
C GLU A 33 -16.77 -6.68 -8.39
N GLY A 34 -17.08 -7.60 -9.31
CA GLY A 34 -16.53 -8.95 -9.34
C GLY A 34 -17.11 -9.94 -8.32
N GLN A 35 -18.09 -9.52 -7.51
CA GLN A 35 -18.76 -10.39 -6.55
C GLN A 35 -20.13 -10.86 -7.06
N GLU A 36 -20.61 -11.96 -6.48
CA GLU A 36 -21.96 -12.45 -6.67
C GLU A 36 -22.86 -11.88 -5.55
N TYR A 37 -24.06 -11.49 -5.91
CA TYR A 37 -25.07 -11.02 -4.99
C TYR A 37 -26.29 -11.93 -5.01
N THR A 38 -26.71 -12.40 -3.86
CA THR A 38 -27.94 -13.21 -3.72
C THR A 38 -28.95 -12.42 -2.92
N GLY A 39 -30.16 -12.33 -3.45
CA GLY A 39 -31.29 -11.67 -2.81
C GLY A 39 -32.57 -12.48 -2.94
N GLU A 40 -33.64 -11.99 -2.35
CA GLU A 40 -34.96 -12.59 -2.40
C GLU A 40 -36.05 -11.50 -2.46
N PHE A 41 -37.19 -11.83 -3.03
CA PHE A 41 -38.44 -11.07 -2.92
C PHE A 41 -39.60 -12.02 -2.66
N GLU A 42 -40.69 -11.52 -2.12
CA GLU A 42 -41.86 -12.32 -1.75
C GLU A 42 -43.03 -12.09 -2.69
N ILE A 43 -43.76 -13.17 -2.98
CA ILE A 43 -45.04 -13.17 -3.70
C ILE A 43 -46.09 -13.68 -2.72
N THR A 44 -47.10 -12.90 -2.45
CA THR A 44 -48.19 -13.20 -1.50
C THR A 44 -49.54 -13.22 -2.19
N SER A 45 -50.36 -14.22 -1.87
CA SER A 45 -51.76 -14.25 -2.30
C SER A 45 -52.63 -13.53 -1.25
N GLU A 46 -53.19 -12.39 -1.59
CA GLU A 46 -54.01 -11.57 -0.68
C GLU A 46 -55.35 -12.23 -0.30
N ASN A 47 -55.86 -13.11 -1.16
CA ASN A 47 -57.14 -13.79 -0.96
C ASN A 47 -56.97 -15.25 -0.51
N HIS A 48 -55.78 -15.64 -0.07
CA HIS A 48 -55.46 -16.98 0.44
C HIS A 48 -55.75 -18.12 -0.58
N ILE A 49 -55.76 -17.81 -1.85
CA ILE A 49 -55.86 -18.83 -2.91
C ILE A 49 -54.40 -19.18 -3.34
N PRO A 50 -53.95 -20.43 -3.25
CA PRO A 50 -52.60 -20.78 -3.66
C PRO A 50 -52.29 -20.36 -5.10
N VAL A 51 -51.18 -19.67 -5.28
CA VAL A 51 -50.66 -19.26 -6.57
C VAL A 51 -49.66 -20.29 -7.05
N ARG A 52 -49.72 -20.61 -8.33
CA ARG A 52 -48.72 -21.45 -8.99
C ARG A 52 -48.24 -20.77 -10.25
N GLY A 53 -46.92 -20.78 -10.41
CA GLY A 53 -46.34 -20.09 -11.57
C GLY A 53 -44.87 -20.38 -11.80
N ILE A 54 -44.31 -19.60 -12.71
CA ILE A 54 -42.90 -19.59 -13.03
C ILE A 54 -42.37 -18.14 -12.98
N VAL A 55 -41.11 -17.99 -12.61
CA VAL A 55 -40.38 -16.72 -12.63
C VAL A 55 -39.11 -16.89 -13.44
N TYR A 56 -38.82 -15.92 -14.30
CA TYR A 56 -37.55 -15.84 -15.00
C TYR A 56 -37.09 -14.38 -15.12
N SER A 57 -35.80 -14.18 -15.29
CA SER A 57 -35.23 -12.86 -15.52
C SER A 57 -35.07 -12.55 -16.99
N THR A 58 -35.30 -11.29 -17.37
CA THR A 58 -35.01 -10.78 -18.72
C THR A 58 -33.54 -10.47 -18.96
N HIS A 59 -32.71 -10.45 -17.88
CA HIS A 59 -31.31 -10.08 -17.95
C HIS A 59 -30.39 -11.29 -17.74
N PRO A 60 -29.40 -11.53 -18.61
CA PRO A 60 -28.59 -12.76 -18.59
C PRO A 60 -27.67 -12.89 -17.35
N ARG A 61 -27.40 -11.79 -16.65
CA ARG A 61 -26.57 -11.79 -15.41
C ARG A 61 -27.40 -11.99 -14.14
N MET A 62 -28.73 -11.94 -14.26
CA MET A 62 -29.65 -12.16 -13.14
C MET A 62 -30.27 -13.53 -13.27
N GLU A 63 -29.87 -14.47 -12.46
CA GLU A 63 -30.38 -15.84 -12.42
C GLU A 63 -31.48 -15.97 -11.38
N CYS A 64 -32.61 -16.56 -11.76
CA CYS A 64 -33.67 -16.92 -10.81
C CYS A 64 -33.40 -18.31 -10.24
N LEU A 65 -33.05 -18.38 -8.96
CA LEU A 65 -32.77 -19.64 -8.24
C LEU A 65 -34.04 -20.42 -7.86
N THR A 66 -35.21 -19.76 -7.90
CA THR A 66 -36.51 -20.36 -7.63
C THR A 66 -37.42 -20.15 -8.86
N PRO A 67 -37.16 -20.87 -9.98
CA PRO A 67 -37.88 -20.61 -11.26
C PRO A 67 -39.32 -21.09 -11.26
N GLN A 68 -39.71 -21.97 -10.34
CA GLN A 68 -41.06 -22.49 -10.20
C GLN A 68 -41.54 -22.34 -8.77
N PHE A 69 -42.79 -21.99 -8.60
CA PHE A 69 -43.37 -21.77 -7.29
C PHE A 69 -44.84 -22.21 -7.19
N GLU A 70 -45.24 -22.57 -5.96
CA GLU A 70 -46.63 -22.91 -5.61
C GLU A 70 -46.83 -22.64 -4.10
N GLY A 71 -47.91 -21.91 -3.76
CA GLY A 71 -48.26 -21.59 -2.37
C GLY A 71 -49.00 -20.28 -2.20
N GLU A 72 -49.16 -19.82 -0.94
CA GLU A 72 -49.80 -18.55 -0.60
C GLU A 72 -48.76 -17.46 -0.32
N ASN A 73 -47.61 -17.85 0.30
CA ASN A 73 -46.48 -16.99 0.62
C ASN A 73 -45.23 -17.64 0.04
N ILE A 74 -44.65 -17.03 -0.94
CA ILE A 74 -43.57 -17.63 -1.73
C ILE A 74 -42.37 -16.70 -1.73
N ARG A 75 -41.19 -17.25 -1.44
CA ARG A 75 -39.91 -16.54 -1.55
C ARG A 75 -39.22 -16.93 -2.84
N ILE A 76 -38.98 -15.96 -3.69
CA ILE A 76 -38.22 -16.08 -4.92
C ILE A 76 -36.81 -15.62 -4.66
N ARG A 77 -35.87 -16.55 -4.76
CA ARG A 77 -34.42 -16.26 -4.63
C ARG A 77 -33.80 -16.03 -6.00
N TYR A 78 -32.89 -15.07 -6.05
CA TYR A 78 -32.16 -14.74 -7.25
C TYR A 78 -30.67 -14.48 -6.96
N GLN A 79 -29.85 -14.57 -8.00
CA GLN A 79 -28.42 -14.29 -7.93
C GLN A 79 -28.00 -13.41 -9.10
N PHE A 80 -27.23 -12.38 -8.80
CA PHE A 80 -26.65 -11.50 -9.81
C PHE A 80 -25.15 -11.71 -9.92
N HIS A 81 -24.64 -11.83 -11.16
CA HIS A 81 -23.24 -12.05 -11.48
C HIS A 81 -22.58 -10.78 -11.99
N SER A 82 -21.77 -10.12 -11.13
CA SER A 82 -21.10 -8.86 -11.48
C SER A 82 -19.74 -9.05 -12.16
N LYS A 83 -19.32 -10.27 -12.45
CA LYS A 83 -18.03 -10.57 -13.08
C LYS A 83 -17.87 -9.84 -14.43
N GLY A 84 -16.80 -9.02 -14.52
CA GLY A 84 -16.47 -8.23 -15.71
C GLY A 84 -17.21 -6.90 -15.82
N LEU A 85 -18.09 -6.56 -14.89
CA LEU A 85 -18.63 -5.22 -14.72
C LEU A 85 -17.66 -4.37 -13.90
N VAL A 86 -17.68 -3.05 -14.11
CA VAL A 86 -16.84 -2.09 -13.42
C VAL A 86 -17.69 -1.07 -12.67
N GLU A 87 -17.10 -0.43 -11.67
CA GLU A 87 -17.73 0.63 -10.88
C GLU A 87 -18.44 1.68 -11.76
N GLY A 88 -19.64 2.07 -11.35
CA GLY A 88 -20.49 3.07 -12.01
C GLY A 88 -21.31 2.52 -13.16
N GLN A 89 -21.17 1.23 -13.54
CA GLN A 89 -22.11 0.61 -14.48
C GLN A 89 -23.43 0.30 -13.80
N GLU A 90 -24.51 0.44 -14.59
CA GLU A 90 -25.86 0.06 -14.19
C GLU A 90 -26.38 -1.01 -15.16
N GLU A 91 -26.95 -2.06 -14.59
CA GLU A 91 -27.63 -3.13 -15.34
C GLU A 91 -29.10 -3.13 -14.98
N LYS A 92 -29.97 -3.13 -15.99
CA LYS A 92 -31.43 -3.04 -15.81
C LYS A 92 -32.14 -4.21 -16.45
N GLY A 93 -33.18 -4.68 -15.79
CA GLY A 93 -34.00 -5.78 -16.28
C GLY A 93 -35.27 -5.92 -15.44
N ALA A 94 -35.94 -7.04 -15.63
CA ALA A 94 -37.11 -7.38 -14.86
C ALA A 94 -37.20 -8.89 -14.60
N PHE A 95 -37.82 -9.26 -13.49
CA PHE A 95 -38.38 -10.60 -13.29
C PHE A 95 -39.77 -10.63 -13.89
N VAL A 96 -40.01 -11.58 -14.78
CA VAL A 96 -41.32 -11.86 -15.32
C VAL A 96 -41.93 -13.03 -14.58
N ILE A 97 -43.10 -12.78 -13.97
CA ILE A 97 -43.82 -13.74 -13.14
C ILE A 97 -45.08 -14.16 -13.88
N LEU A 98 -45.12 -15.39 -14.32
CA LEU A 98 -46.26 -15.97 -15.01
C LEU A 98 -47.04 -16.83 -14.03
N CYS A 99 -48.25 -16.48 -13.68
CA CYS A 99 -49.08 -17.23 -12.75
C CYS A 99 -50.55 -17.18 -13.13
N ASN A 100 -51.24 -18.32 -13.06
CA ASN A 100 -52.70 -18.46 -13.13
C ASN A 100 -53.39 -17.56 -14.17
N GLN A 101 -52.86 -17.42 -15.36
CA GLN A 101 -53.37 -16.57 -16.47
C GLN A 101 -53.06 -15.07 -16.35
N SER A 102 -52.27 -14.64 -15.38
CA SER A 102 -51.75 -13.27 -15.25
C SER A 102 -50.25 -13.21 -15.45
N VAL A 103 -49.77 -12.04 -15.90
CA VAL A 103 -48.36 -11.77 -16.08
C VAL A 103 -48.04 -10.50 -15.22
N HIS A 104 -47.08 -10.64 -14.31
CA HIS A 104 -46.58 -9.55 -13.51
C HIS A 104 -45.10 -9.33 -13.84
N SER A 105 -44.63 -8.12 -13.60
CA SER A 105 -43.23 -7.75 -13.84
C SER A 105 -42.72 -6.98 -12.63
N LEU A 106 -41.55 -7.39 -12.12
CA LEU A 106 -40.81 -6.70 -11.08
C LEU A 106 -39.50 -6.18 -11.70
N SER A 107 -39.41 -4.87 -11.90
CA SER A 107 -38.22 -4.22 -12.44
C SER A 107 -37.08 -4.25 -11.44
N PHE A 108 -35.85 -4.30 -11.95
CA PHE A 108 -34.67 -4.11 -11.12
C PHE A 108 -33.63 -3.22 -11.81
N CYS A 109 -32.87 -2.50 -10.98
CA CYS A 109 -31.71 -1.73 -11.35
C CYS A 109 -30.55 -2.12 -10.43
N VAL A 110 -29.45 -2.62 -11.03
CA VAL A 110 -28.26 -3.04 -10.31
C VAL A 110 -27.14 -2.04 -10.58
N SER A 111 -26.69 -1.31 -9.55
CA SER A 111 -25.55 -0.40 -9.62
C SER A 111 -24.31 -1.10 -9.14
N ILE A 112 -23.23 -1.02 -9.91
CA ILE A 112 -21.93 -1.60 -9.53
C ILE A 112 -21.15 -0.61 -8.70
N SER A 113 -20.81 -1.02 -7.48
CA SER A 113 -19.97 -0.28 -6.56
C SER A 113 -18.63 -0.97 -6.34
N ARG A 114 -17.67 -0.24 -5.80
CA ARG A 114 -16.38 -0.78 -5.38
C ARG A 114 -16.16 -0.55 -3.90
N LEU A 115 -15.60 -1.55 -3.23
CA LEU A 115 -15.15 -1.38 -1.85
C LEU A 115 -13.85 -0.58 -1.85
N TYR A 116 -13.81 0.46 -1.04
CA TYR A 116 -12.65 1.28 -0.81
C TYR A 116 -12.10 1.05 0.59
N ALA A 117 -10.82 1.32 0.77
CA ALA A 117 -10.25 1.41 2.09
C ALA A 117 -10.63 2.77 2.72
N GLN A 118 -11.05 2.75 3.99
CA GLN A 118 -11.37 3.95 4.74
C GLN A 118 -10.23 4.29 5.68
N THR A 119 -9.88 5.57 5.73
CA THR A 119 -8.91 6.14 6.64
C THR A 119 -9.51 7.33 7.38
N ALA A 120 -8.80 7.89 8.36
CA ALA A 120 -9.24 9.09 9.06
C ALA A 120 -9.36 10.31 8.12
N THR A 121 -8.55 10.34 7.07
CA THR A 121 -8.53 11.41 6.07
C THR A 121 -9.52 11.22 4.92
N GLY A 122 -10.18 10.04 4.83
CA GLY A 122 -11.17 9.75 3.82
C GLY A 122 -11.01 8.39 3.14
N ALA A 123 -11.72 8.21 2.03
CA ALA A 123 -11.69 6.96 1.26
C ALA A 123 -10.48 6.92 0.32
N ILE A 124 -9.69 5.88 0.43
CA ILE A 124 -8.55 5.59 -0.47
C ILE A 124 -9.03 4.66 -1.58
N ARG A 125 -9.07 5.16 -2.81
CA ARG A 125 -9.69 4.48 -3.97
C ARG A 125 -8.67 3.86 -4.92
N SER A 126 -7.41 4.28 -4.83
CA SER A 126 -6.36 3.87 -5.76
C SER A 126 -4.99 3.85 -5.10
N LEU A 127 -4.01 3.19 -5.76
CA LEU A 127 -2.61 3.26 -5.34
C LEU A 127 -2.04 4.69 -5.39
N SER A 128 -2.59 5.57 -6.24
CA SER A 128 -2.17 6.97 -6.26
C SER A 128 -2.59 7.70 -4.99
N ASP A 129 -3.85 7.50 -4.54
CA ASP A 129 -4.34 8.05 -3.28
C ASP A 129 -3.55 7.50 -2.10
N PHE A 130 -3.27 6.19 -2.12
CA PHE A 130 -2.43 5.54 -1.11
C PHE A 130 -1.01 6.12 -1.07
N THR A 131 -0.42 6.40 -2.24
CA THR A 131 0.91 7.03 -2.32
C THR A 131 0.90 8.44 -1.75
N ALA A 132 -0.17 9.21 -2.00
CA ALA A 132 -0.34 10.54 -1.42
C ALA A 132 -0.46 10.46 0.11
N LEU A 133 -1.28 9.53 0.62
CA LEU A 133 -1.39 9.25 2.05
C LEU A 133 -0.03 8.87 2.66
N ALA A 134 0.73 7.98 2.03
CA ALA A 134 2.03 7.54 2.53
C ALA A 134 3.06 8.69 2.58
N LYS A 135 2.94 9.66 1.67
CA LYS A 135 3.79 10.85 1.64
C LYS A 135 3.43 11.83 2.76
N GLU A 136 2.15 11.96 3.09
CA GLU A 136 1.62 12.90 4.08
C GLU A 136 1.63 12.30 5.49
N ASN A 137 1.17 11.07 5.63
CA ASN A 137 1.05 10.37 6.91
C ASN A 137 1.50 8.90 6.78
N TRP A 138 2.80 8.66 6.98
CA TRP A 138 3.41 7.33 6.87
C TRP A 138 2.79 6.31 7.81
N GLN A 139 2.47 6.71 9.04
CA GLN A 139 1.93 5.81 10.05
C GLN A 139 0.52 5.32 9.68
N GLU A 140 -0.33 6.19 9.17
CA GLU A 140 -1.67 5.82 8.70
C GLU A 140 -1.60 4.94 7.46
N ALA A 141 -0.69 5.25 6.53
CA ALA A 141 -0.44 4.42 5.35
C ALA A 141 0.08 3.02 5.76
N TYR A 142 0.97 2.93 6.77
CA TYR A 142 1.44 1.66 7.30
C TYR A 142 0.30 0.82 7.89
N GLN A 143 -0.58 1.43 8.69
CA GLN A 143 -1.74 0.74 9.26
C GLN A 143 -2.67 0.23 8.15
N LEU A 144 -2.95 1.07 7.16
CA LEU A 144 -3.79 0.71 6.02
C LEU A 144 -3.17 -0.41 5.18
N PHE A 145 -1.84 -0.38 4.96
CA PHE A 145 -1.12 -1.39 4.17
C PHE A 145 -1.31 -2.81 4.69
N TYR A 146 -1.36 -2.97 6.02
CA TYR A 146 -1.60 -4.27 6.68
C TYR A 146 -3.07 -4.52 7.01
N HIS A 147 -3.96 -3.60 6.71
CA HIS A 147 -5.39 -3.79 6.94
C HIS A 147 -6.02 -4.65 5.85
N LYS A 148 -7.01 -5.47 6.24
CA LYS A 148 -7.73 -6.38 5.32
C LYS A 148 -8.41 -5.70 4.12
N SER A 149 -8.64 -4.39 4.17
CA SER A 149 -9.24 -3.62 3.08
C SER A 149 -8.23 -3.15 2.03
N PHE A 150 -6.93 -3.22 2.27
CA PHE A 150 -5.90 -2.77 1.33
C PHE A 150 -5.99 -3.43 -0.06
N PRO A 151 -6.24 -4.75 -0.19
CA PRO A 151 -6.40 -5.38 -1.50
C PRO A 151 -7.50 -4.74 -2.38
N ASN A 152 -8.51 -4.11 -1.77
CA ASN A 152 -9.59 -3.44 -2.51
C ASN A 152 -9.10 -2.21 -3.30
N ILE A 153 -7.97 -1.63 -2.91
CA ILE A 153 -7.33 -0.51 -3.60
C ILE A 153 -6.67 -0.97 -4.90
N LEU A 154 -6.21 -2.25 -4.94
CA LEU A 154 -5.50 -2.83 -6.08
C LEU A 154 -6.49 -3.21 -7.19
N LYS A 155 -6.47 -2.51 -8.32
CA LYS A 155 -7.34 -2.78 -9.46
C LYS A 155 -7.12 -4.18 -10.03
N ALA A 156 -8.13 -4.73 -10.69
CA ALA A 156 -8.04 -6.07 -11.29
C ALA A 156 -6.88 -6.21 -12.29
N LYS A 157 -6.54 -5.13 -13.00
CA LYS A 157 -5.45 -5.06 -13.97
C LYS A 157 -4.04 -4.93 -13.34
N GLU A 158 -3.95 -4.56 -12.07
CA GLU A 158 -2.68 -4.37 -11.34
C GLU A 158 -2.15 -5.71 -10.81
N THR A 159 -1.92 -6.66 -11.71
CA THR A 159 -1.50 -8.03 -11.35
C THR A 159 -0.09 -8.06 -10.72
N LYS A 160 0.83 -7.20 -11.18
CA LYS A 160 2.19 -7.11 -10.64
C LYS A 160 2.19 -6.59 -9.21
N GLU A 161 1.44 -5.54 -8.95
CA GLU A 161 1.30 -4.92 -7.64
C GLU A 161 0.68 -5.88 -6.63
N LYS A 162 -0.31 -6.68 -7.06
CA LYS A 162 -0.89 -7.75 -6.25
C LYS A 162 0.14 -8.83 -5.88
N MET A 163 0.96 -9.25 -6.83
CA MET A 163 2.03 -10.24 -6.57
C MET A 163 3.07 -9.69 -5.60
N TYR A 164 3.51 -8.43 -5.77
CA TYR A 164 4.44 -7.78 -4.83
C TYR A 164 3.83 -7.67 -3.43
N TYR A 165 2.60 -7.24 -3.33
CA TYR A 165 1.89 -7.15 -2.05
C TYR A 165 1.81 -8.50 -1.35
N GLN A 166 1.41 -9.56 -2.06
CA GLN A 166 1.35 -10.92 -1.49
C GLN A 166 2.71 -11.44 -1.05
N GLY A 167 3.77 -11.19 -1.85
CA GLY A 167 5.13 -11.57 -1.51
C GLY A 167 5.63 -10.89 -0.24
N ILE A 168 5.33 -9.60 -0.09
CA ILE A 168 5.75 -8.80 1.07
C ILE A 168 4.97 -9.20 2.34
N LEU A 169 3.68 -9.53 2.23
CA LEU A 169 2.88 -9.99 3.37
C LEU A 169 3.36 -11.30 3.99
N ALA A 170 4.14 -12.10 3.27
CA ALA A 170 4.75 -13.31 3.81
C ALA A 170 5.86 -13.01 4.84
N ALA A 171 6.42 -11.80 4.83
CA ALA A 171 7.42 -11.35 5.78
C ALA A 171 6.79 -10.73 7.05
N LYS A 172 7.60 -10.58 8.10
CA LYS A 172 7.15 -9.90 9.32
C LYS A 172 6.81 -8.43 9.00
N PRO A 173 5.67 -7.90 9.47
CA PRO A 173 5.28 -6.50 9.25
C PRO A 173 6.37 -5.51 9.66
N SER A 174 6.72 -4.60 8.75
CA SER A 174 7.70 -3.52 8.99
C SER A 174 7.43 -2.33 8.07
N SER A 175 7.89 -1.14 8.47
CA SER A 175 7.85 0.05 7.61
C SER A 175 8.73 -0.10 6.36
N GLN A 176 9.78 -0.91 6.45
CA GLN A 176 10.64 -1.25 5.32
C GLN A 176 9.87 -1.99 4.22
N ASN A 177 8.95 -2.90 4.57
CA ASN A 177 8.13 -3.61 3.62
C ASN A 177 7.20 -2.67 2.83
N LEU A 178 6.64 -1.66 3.50
CA LEU A 178 5.85 -0.63 2.82
C LEU A 178 6.70 0.18 1.85
N GLU A 179 7.91 0.56 2.26
CA GLU A 179 8.88 1.25 1.41
C GLU A 179 9.19 0.43 0.15
N GLU A 180 9.52 -0.85 0.32
CA GLU A 180 9.82 -1.77 -0.78
C GLU A 180 8.62 -1.97 -1.71
N PHE A 181 7.41 -2.04 -1.17
CA PHE A 181 6.19 -2.12 -1.98
C PHE A 181 6.01 -0.89 -2.87
N LEU A 182 6.14 0.31 -2.30
CA LEU A 182 5.97 1.56 -3.06
C LEU A 182 7.00 1.70 -4.18
N VAL A 183 8.24 1.28 -3.94
CA VAL A 183 9.31 1.25 -4.96
C VAL A 183 9.01 0.20 -6.02
N ALA A 184 8.67 -1.03 -5.62
CA ALA A 184 8.36 -2.13 -6.55
C ALA A 184 7.13 -1.85 -7.41
N ALA A 185 6.11 -1.17 -6.84
CA ALA A 185 4.93 -0.72 -7.56
C ALA A 185 5.18 0.51 -8.45
N GLY A 186 6.40 1.04 -8.50
CA GLY A 186 6.76 2.21 -9.30
C GLY A 186 6.09 3.51 -8.85
N ARG A 187 5.73 3.61 -7.56
CA ARG A 187 5.05 4.77 -6.99
C ARG A 187 6.02 5.81 -6.43
N LYS A 188 7.26 5.42 -6.24
CA LYS A 188 8.38 6.28 -5.85
C LYS A 188 9.69 5.66 -6.31
N GLU A 189 10.75 6.47 -6.33
CA GLU A 189 12.10 5.99 -6.54
C GLU A 189 12.73 5.51 -5.23
N GLN A 190 13.76 4.69 -5.34
CA GLN A 190 14.56 4.28 -4.20
C GLN A 190 15.29 5.48 -3.60
N ILE A 191 15.36 5.55 -2.27
CA ILE A 191 16.08 6.62 -1.60
C ILE A 191 17.58 6.46 -1.85
N HIS A 192 18.19 7.50 -2.41
CA HIS A 192 19.64 7.63 -2.58
C HIS A 192 20.18 8.71 -1.64
N PHE A 193 21.41 8.53 -1.21
CA PHE A 193 22.06 9.44 -0.31
C PHE A 193 23.29 10.05 -0.96
N THR A 194 23.50 11.34 -0.68
CA THR A 194 24.74 12.05 -0.99
C THR A 194 25.32 12.61 0.31
N ILE A 195 26.65 12.53 0.42
CA ILE A 195 27.41 13.00 1.59
C ILE A 195 28.26 14.17 1.11
N SER A 196 28.27 15.27 1.87
CA SER A 196 28.95 16.52 1.48
C SER A 196 30.44 16.34 1.25
N GLU A 197 31.09 15.53 2.09
CA GLU A 197 32.52 15.27 2.00
C GLU A 197 32.76 13.78 2.20
N THR A 198 33.64 13.19 1.38
CA THR A 198 34.00 11.78 1.45
C THR A 198 35.34 11.55 2.15
N ASP A 199 36.17 12.58 2.24
CA ASP A 199 37.50 12.51 2.85
C ASP A 199 37.73 13.75 3.72
N CYS A 200 37.96 13.55 5.02
CA CYS A 200 38.43 14.58 5.94
C CYS A 200 39.91 14.38 6.25
N ARG A 201 40.69 15.46 6.13
CA ARG A 201 42.12 15.47 6.44
C ARG A 201 42.34 16.36 7.65
N PHE A 202 43.05 15.85 8.64
CA PHE A 202 43.47 16.60 9.83
C PHE A 202 44.97 16.78 9.74
N ASP A 203 45.43 17.98 9.39
CA ASP A 203 46.81 18.35 9.41
C ASP A 203 47.16 18.80 10.83
N ALA A 204 47.86 17.98 11.63
CA ALA A 204 48.28 18.23 13.01
C ALA A 204 47.11 18.41 14.01
N LEU A 205 46.37 17.33 14.28
CA LEU A 205 45.43 17.33 15.41
C LEU A 205 46.19 17.49 16.74
N THR A 206 45.90 18.54 17.49
CA THR A 206 46.53 18.85 18.80
C THR A 206 45.56 18.64 19.96
N GLU A 207 44.27 18.61 19.69
CA GLU A 207 43.18 18.42 20.66
C GLU A 207 42.00 17.70 19.97
N SER A 208 41.07 17.15 20.76
CA SER A 208 39.86 16.54 20.28
C SER A 208 38.97 17.57 19.57
N GLN A 209 38.48 17.23 18.38
CA GLN A 209 37.72 18.16 17.55
C GLN A 209 36.34 17.61 17.21
N GLN A 210 35.32 18.47 17.29
CA GLN A 210 34.00 18.18 16.81
C GLN A 210 33.89 18.59 15.33
N GLN A 211 33.34 17.67 14.54
CA GLN A 211 33.15 17.84 13.12
C GLN A 211 31.70 17.55 12.73
N LYS A 212 31.33 17.88 11.52
CA LYS A 212 29.99 17.67 10.99
C LYS A 212 30.04 17.19 9.53
N ILE A 213 29.08 16.34 9.18
CA ILE A 213 28.86 15.84 7.83
C ILE A 213 27.42 16.12 7.45
N GLU A 214 27.19 16.64 6.26
CA GLU A 214 25.86 16.79 5.71
C GLU A 214 25.51 15.55 4.87
N ILE A 215 24.38 14.92 5.21
CA ILE A 215 23.80 13.78 4.49
C ILE A 215 22.51 14.24 3.85
N LYS A 216 22.39 14.11 2.54
CA LYS A 216 21.17 14.44 1.78
C LYS A 216 20.52 13.18 1.24
N LYS A 217 19.20 13.06 1.41
CA LYS A 217 18.37 12.03 0.80
C LYS A 217 17.68 12.58 -0.46
N SER A 218 17.54 11.73 -1.49
CA SER A 218 16.93 12.12 -2.76
C SER A 218 15.40 12.12 -2.72
N GLU A 219 14.80 11.28 -1.86
CA GLU A 219 13.37 10.98 -1.86
C GLU A 219 12.76 10.96 -0.45
N TRP A 220 11.45 11.09 -0.40
CA TRP A 220 10.63 10.88 0.80
C TRP A 220 10.51 9.39 1.13
N GLY A 221 10.02 9.07 2.32
CA GLY A 221 9.69 7.72 2.76
C GLY A 221 10.43 7.26 3.98
N TYR A 222 10.28 5.99 4.31
CA TYR A 222 10.89 5.38 5.48
C TYR A 222 12.35 5.10 5.25
N LEU A 223 13.15 5.49 6.21
CA LEU A 223 14.55 5.09 6.28
C LEU A 223 14.96 4.88 7.75
N GLU A 224 15.84 3.93 7.95
CA GLU A 224 16.53 3.67 9.19
C GLU A 224 17.99 3.35 8.87
N LEU A 225 18.91 4.16 9.34
CA LEU A 225 20.33 4.05 9.07
C LEU A 225 21.07 3.80 10.37
N ALA A 226 21.86 2.72 10.41
CA ALA A 226 22.83 2.51 11.47
C ALA A 226 24.19 3.07 11.05
N ILE A 227 24.79 3.90 11.87
CA ILE A 227 26.11 4.49 11.65
C ILE A 227 27.09 3.85 12.64
N THR A 228 28.15 3.29 12.12
CA THR A 228 29.23 2.72 12.93
C THR A 228 30.57 3.29 12.50
N SER A 229 31.51 3.36 13.45
CA SER A 229 32.90 3.70 13.19
C SER A 229 33.78 2.44 13.34
N ASP A 230 34.75 2.27 12.47
CA ASP A 230 35.76 1.22 12.59
C ASP A 230 36.94 1.64 13.51
N ALA A 231 36.92 2.86 14.04
CA ALA A 231 37.93 3.36 14.95
C ALA A 231 37.29 3.98 16.20
N ALA A 232 37.76 3.57 17.38
CA ALA A 232 37.24 4.03 18.67
C ALA A 232 37.37 5.55 18.90
N PHE A 233 38.36 6.18 18.27
CA PHE A 233 38.58 7.62 18.37
C PHE A 233 37.68 8.46 17.45
N VAL A 234 36.86 7.88 16.61
CA VAL A 234 35.83 8.55 15.80
C VAL A 234 34.47 8.18 16.36
N GLN A 235 33.85 9.10 17.07
CA GLN A 235 32.60 8.86 17.77
C GLN A 235 31.46 9.68 17.13
N PRO A 236 30.52 9.05 16.42
CA PRO A 236 29.34 9.74 15.93
C PRO A 236 28.44 10.11 17.11
N ALA A 237 27.86 11.31 17.07
CA ALA A 237 26.92 11.76 18.07
C ALA A 237 25.61 10.96 18.08
N GLN A 238 25.30 10.34 16.95
CA GLN A 238 24.12 9.50 16.75
C GLN A 238 24.53 8.23 15.98
N THR A 239 24.10 7.07 16.47
CA THR A 239 24.38 5.77 15.83
C THR A 239 23.20 5.24 15.03
N GLN A 240 22.01 5.80 15.23
CA GLN A 240 20.81 5.52 14.45
C GLN A 240 20.21 6.81 13.93
N ILE A 241 19.85 6.83 12.67
CA ILE A 241 19.21 7.96 12.00
C ILE A 241 17.95 7.45 11.32
N THR A 242 16.83 8.14 11.52
CA THR A 242 15.53 7.83 10.93
C THR A 242 15.11 8.92 9.95
N SER A 243 14.00 8.72 9.27
CA SER A 243 13.40 9.75 8.41
C SER A 243 13.05 11.04 9.14
N GLU A 244 12.78 10.96 10.46
CA GLU A 244 12.37 12.09 11.31
C GLU A 244 13.55 13.00 11.67
N ASP A 245 14.78 12.49 11.66
CA ASP A 245 15.99 13.28 11.94
C ASP A 245 16.34 14.24 10.80
N PHE A 246 15.76 14.06 9.61
CA PHE A 246 16.01 14.90 8.46
C PHE A 246 15.16 16.16 8.48
N LEU A 247 15.82 17.32 8.41
CA LEU A 247 15.14 18.59 8.14
C LEU A 247 14.95 18.73 6.62
N GLY A 248 13.75 18.37 6.14
CA GLY A 248 13.50 18.23 4.71
C GLY A 248 14.29 17.07 4.10
N SER A 249 15.24 17.36 3.22
CA SER A 249 16.09 16.35 2.59
C SER A 249 17.46 16.22 3.24
N THR A 250 17.80 17.02 4.26
CA THR A 250 19.16 17.15 4.81
C THR A 250 19.22 16.78 6.28
N PHE A 251 20.23 16.00 6.64
CA PHE A 251 20.62 15.69 8.01
C PHE A 251 22.08 16.06 8.24
N VAL A 252 22.39 16.63 9.41
CA VAL A 252 23.76 16.99 9.80
C VAL A 252 24.24 16.07 10.90
N LEU A 253 25.06 15.09 10.53
CA LEU A 253 25.72 14.20 11.48
C LEU A 253 26.90 14.93 12.13
N LYS A 254 26.87 15.06 13.46
CA LYS A 254 28.01 15.50 14.24
C LYS A 254 28.82 14.31 14.71
N TYR A 255 30.13 14.43 14.72
CA TYR A 255 31.02 13.41 15.28
C TYR A 255 32.24 14.06 15.95
N ILE A 256 32.86 13.36 16.88
CA ILE A 256 34.06 13.78 17.57
C ILE A 256 35.23 12.92 17.09
N VAL A 257 36.33 13.57 16.80
CA VAL A 257 37.63 12.91 16.61
C VAL A 257 38.45 13.14 17.90
N ASP A 258 38.61 12.05 18.63
CA ASP A 258 39.31 12.08 19.91
C ASP A 258 40.83 12.06 19.71
N TYR A 259 41.53 13.05 20.28
CA TYR A 259 42.96 13.17 20.17
C TYR A 259 43.70 12.04 20.91
N ASP A 260 43.27 11.72 22.13
CA ASP A 260 43.93 10.73 22.97
C ASP A 260 43.85 9.30 22.44
N GLY A 261 42.78 9.01 21.72
CA GLY A 261 42.57 7.73 21.03
C GLY A 261 43.33 7.59 19.73
N CYS A 262 43.89 8.67 19.17
CA CYS A 262 44.59 8.67 17.90
C CYS A 262 46.06 8.17 18.09
N MET A 263 46.35 6.93 17.70
CA MET A 263 47.70 6.40 17.59
C MET A 263 48.55 7.16 16.54
N PRO A 264 49.87 7.28 16.71
CA PRO A 264 50.73 8.08 15.81
C PRO A 264 50.91 7.54 14.39
N GLU A 265 50.37 6.41 14.06
CA GLU A 265 50.47 5.84 12.71
C GLU A 265 49.29 6.26 11.83
N THR A 266 49.52 6.38 10.53
CA THR A 266 48.54 6.79 9.53
C THR A 266 47.41 5.75 9.45
N ILE A 267 46.41 5.86 10.31
CA ILE A 267 45.21 5.04 10.27
C ILE A 267 44.17 5.82 9.45
N MET A 268 43.52 5.13 8.51
CA MET A 268 42.37 5.67 7.76
C MET A 268 41.07 5.09 8.34
N PRO A 269 40.53 5.66 9.42
CA PRO A 269 39.25 5.20 9.96
C PRO A 269 38.12 5.51 8.99
N LYS A 270 37.07 4.69 9.05
CA LYS A 270 35.92 4.79 8.16
C LYS A 270 34.65 4.90 9.02
N LEU A 271 33.79 5.83 8.72
CA LEU A 271 32.40 5.76 9.13
C LEU A 271 31.65 4.86 8.13
N LEU A 272 31.04 3.79 8.64
CA LEU A 272 30.35 2.79 7.87
C LEU A 272 28.86 3.11 7.86
N PHE A 273 28.28 3.14 6.66
CA PHE A 273 26.85 3.26 6.42
C PHE A 273 26.30 1.92 5.92
N PRO A 274 25.03 1.63 6.10
CA PRO A 274 24.42 0.38 5.64
C PRO A 274 24.65 0.06 4.16
N ARG A 275 24.69 -1.25 3.83
CA ARG A 275 25.08 -1.78 2.52
C ARG A 275 24.27 -1.28 1.31
N TYR A 276 23.02 -0.88 1.51
CA TYR A 276 22.17 -0.34 0.44
C TYR A 276 22.47 1.14 0.10
N MET A 277 23.17 1.87 0.96
CA MET A 277 23.94 3.02 0.52
C MET A 277 25.16 2.47 -0.20
N ARG A 278 25.27 2.62 -1.54
CA ARG A 278 26.48 2.26 -2.30
C ARG A 278 27.67 2.70 -1.47
N GLN A 279 28.44 1.71 -0.94
CA GLN A 279 29.51 1.87 0.05
C GLN A 279 30.35 3.11 -0.25
N ARG A 280 30.03 4.23 0.32
CA ARG A 280 30.90 5.40 0.36
C ARG A 280 31.54 5.37 1.73
N PHE A 281 32.82 4.97 1.74
CA PHE A 281 33.62 4.99 2.94
C PHE A 281 34.08 6.41 3.20
N TRP A 282 33.89 6.89 4.40
CA TRP A 282 34.55 8.09 4.88
C TRP A 282 35.98 7.72 5.29
N ARG A 283 36.98 8.38 4.67
CA ARG A 283 38.39 8.19 4.99
C ARG A 283 38.87 9.40 5.76
N PHE A 284 39.47 9.18 6.90
CA PHE A 284 40.20 10.19 7.63
C PHE A 284 41.69 10.00 7.34
N MET A 285 42.37 11.04 6.83
CA MET A 285 43.81 11.05 6.68
C MET A 285 44.42 11.97 7.72
N ARG A 286 45.29 11.46 8.57
CA ARG A 286 46.14 12.25 9.42
C ARG A 286 47.51 12.39 8.75
N THR A 287 47.92 13.59 8.37
CA THR A 287 49.31 13.88 8.01
C THR A 287 50.05 14.33 9.27
N LYS A 288 51.08 13.57 9.68
CA LYS A 288 52.01 14.03 10.72
C LYS A 288 52.68 15.29 10.21
N GLY A 289 52.53 16.39 10.93
CA GLY A 289 53.42 17.54 10.81
C GLY A 289 54.84 17.09 11.05
N LYS A 290 55.68 17.21 10.03
CA LYS A 290 57.12 17.02 10.18
C LYS A 290 57.58 18.07 11.20
N ASN A 291 57.85 17.65 12.44
CA ASN A 291 58.59 18.45 13.40
C ASN A 291 59.96 18.78 12.76
N LYS A 292 60.12 19.99 12.27
CA LYS A 292 61.43 20.57 11.97
C LYS A 292 62.16 20.71 13.29
N SER A 293 62.99 19.73 13.67
CA SER A 293 64.00 19.92 14.70
C SER A 293 64.90 21.06 14.27
N PRO A 294 65.28 22.00 15.22
CA PRO A 294 66.21 23.09 14.89
C PRO A 294 67.56 22.51 14.48
N LYS A 295 67.96 22.81 13.25
CA LYS A 295 69.34 22.53 12.82
C LYS A 295 70.32 23.34 13.64
N ASN A 296 71.01 22.68 14.58
CA ASN A 296 72.23 23.18 15.23
C ASN A 296 73.34 23.37 14.16
N LYS A 297 73.61 24.66 13.86
CA LYS A 297 74.81 25.05 13.15
C LYS A 297 76.01 24.77 14.05
N LYS A 298 76.84 23.74 13.74
CA LYS A 298 78.23 23.64 14.17
C LYS A 298 79.10 23.81 12.95
N ASN A 299 79.87 24.92 12.99
CA ASN A 299 81.02 25.19 12.15
C ASN A 299 82.06 24.08 12.24
N MET A 300 82.74 23.79 11.06
CA MET A 300 84.18 23.64 10.93
C MET A 300 84.64 22.84 9.75
N PRO A 301 85.88 22.85 9.31
CA PRO A 301 86.48 23.83 8.42
C PRO A 301 86.96 23.19 7.09
N LYS A 302 87.47 24.04 6.23
CA LYS A 302 88.08 23.71 4.93
C LYS A 302 89.42 22.97 5.10
N SER A 303 89.69 21.93 4.31
CA SER A 303 90.97 21.53 3.67
C SER A 303 90.59 20.35 2.73
N GLY A 304 91.04 20.22 1.55
CA GLY A 304 92.14 20.58 0.75
C GLY A 304 92.06 19.73 -0.50
N ASN A 305 92.45 20.26 -1.62
CA ASN A 305 92.67 19.69 -2.90
C ASN A 305 93.19 18.23 -2.92
N VAL A 306 92.78 17.46 -3.92
CA VAL A 306 93.66 16.81 -4.95
C VAL A 306 92.83 16.00 -5.97
N SER A 307 92.84 16.45 -7.23
CA SER A 307 92.65 15.60 -8.40
C SER A 307 94.08 14.95 -8.73
N PRO A 308 94.26 14.04 -9.69
CA PRO A 308 93.41 13.55 -10.76
C PRO A 308 93.58 12.06 -11.04
N GLY A 309 92.91 11.57 -12.05
CA GLY A 309 93.49 10.57 -12.94
C GLY A 309 92.80 9.25 -13.17
N TRP A 310 92.34 9.13 -14.36
CA TRP A 310 92.03 8.04 -15.28
C TRP A 310 90.59 7.63 -15.38
#